data_efa471e6df54c6ae9d0eb80a6a4b35c4
#
_entry.id   efa471e6df54c6ae9d0eb80a6a4b35c4
#
_cell.length_a   1.000
_cell.length_b   1.000
_cell.length_c   1.000
_cell.angle_alpha   90.00
_cell.angle_beta   90.00
_cell.angle_gamma   90.00
#
_symmetry.space_group_name_H-M   'P 1'
#
loop_
_entity.id
_entity.type
_entity.pdbx_description
1 polymer ?
#
loop_
_entity_poly.entity_id
_entity_poly.type
_entity_poly.pdbx_seq_one_letter_code
_entity_poly.pdbx_strand_id
1 'polypeptide(L)'
;MSLVQTIETSGAAEWLRTSVKVLPIINAVHVIGIALLFGTILIVDLRLVGVPSTMRSFGRTAREALWLTWVGFALALVTGTLMFAANATTYVSNTAFITKMALLVLAGLNMAIFEVLTARRAADWDTGPVPMAGRIAGMLSILLWLSVIFFGRWIGFTKGYDFEVPEGVELDFDFSASFLQVAFTALA
;
A
#
# COMPACT_ATOMS: atom_id res chain seq x y z
N MET A 1 -15.60 -25.96 -8.06
CA MET A 1 -15.09 -24.86 -7.25
C MET A 1 -14.03 -24.14 -8.04
N SER A 2 -14.05 -22.79 -8.09
CA SER A 2 -12.95 -22.02 -8.69
C SER A 2 -11.72 -22.07 -7.79
N LEU A 3 -10.51 -21.87 -8.34
CA LEU A 3 -9.27 -21.79 -7.55
C LEU A 3 -9.37 -20.77 -6.42
N VAL A 4 -10.05 -19.65 -6.66
CA VAL A 4 -10.28 -18.58 -5.68
C VAL A 4 -11.11 -19.09 -4.49
N GLN A 5 -12.19 -19.83 -4.77
CA GLN A 5 -13.02 -20.44 -3.70
C GLN A 5 -12.23 -21.47 -2.92
N THR A 6 -11.40 -22.28 -3.58
CA THR A 6 -10.57 -23.29 -2.89
C THR A 6 -9.59 -22.64 -1.91
N ILE A 7 -9.00 -21.50 -2.29
CA ILE A 7 -8.10 -20.74 -1.40
C ILE A 7 -8.87 -20.21 -0.19
N GLU A 8 -10.03 -19.60 -0.41
CA GLU A 8 -10.85 -18.98 0.64
C GLU A 8 -11.46 -19.99 1.60
N THR A 9 -11.81 -21.21 1.12
CA THR A 9 -12.35 -22.29 1.95
C THR A 9 -11.27 -23.15 2.61
N SER A 10 -9.99 -22.81 2.44
CA SER A 10 -8.92 -23.51 3.13
C SER A 10 -8.97 -23.29 4.64
N GLY A 11 -8.61 -24.30 5.44
CA GLY A 11 -8.59 -24.20 6.89
C GLY A 11 -7.75 -23.05 7.41
N ALA A 12 -6.66 -22.67 6.70
CA ALA A 12 -5.84 -21.53 7.03
C ALA A 12 -6.59 -20.19 6.84
N ALA A 13 -7.34 -20.05 5.74
CA ALA A 13 -8.13 -18.85 5.47
C ALA A 13 -9.30 -18.72 6.47
N GLU A 14 -9.93 -19.83 6.82
CA GLU A 14 -10.98 -19.87 7.84
C GLU A 14 -10.45 -19.46 9.21
N TRP A 15 -9.31 -20.01 9.62
CA TRP A 15 -8.65 -19.62 10.87
C TRP A 15 -8.30 -18.12 10.90
N LEU A 16 -7.83 -17.57 9.78
CA LEU A 16 -7.55 -16.14 9.68
C LEU A 16 -8.81 -15.29 9.88
N ARG A 17 -9.96 -15.69 9.28
CA ARG A 17 -11.23 -14.95 9.39
C ARG A 17 -11.83 -15.03 10.78
N THR A 18 -11.81 -16.21 11.40
CA THR A 18 -12.42 -16.44 12.71
C THR A 18 -11.61 -15.86 13.86
N SER A 19 -10.33 -15.57 13.63
CA SER A 19 -9.44 -15.02 14.65
C SER A 19 -9.61 -13.51 14.79
N VAL A 20 -10.30 -13.05 15.81
CA VAL A 20 -10.61 -11.62 16.06
C VAL A 20 -9.38 -10.70 16.03
N LYS A 21 -8.21 -11.20 16.45
CA LYS A 21 -6.99 -10.38 16.58
C LYS A 21 -6.02 -10.51 15.41
N VAL A 22 -6.05 -11.62 14.68
CA VAL A 22 -5.01 -11.95 13.69
C VAL A 22 -5.09 -11.05 12.47
N LEU A 23 -6.27 -10.88 11.86
CA LEU A 23 -6.43 -10.00 10.71
C LEU A 23 -6.07 -8.53 10.98
N PRO A 24 -6.48 -7.91 12.11
CA PRO A 24 -6.03 -6.57 12.47
C PRO A 24 -4.51 -6.46 12.63
N ILE A 25 -3.85 -7.45 13.23
CA ILE A 25 -2.39 -7.47 13.36
C ILE A 25 -1.71 -7.59 11.99
N ILE A 26 -2.17 -8.50 11.13
CA ILE A 26 -1.66 -8.65 9.76
C ILE A 26 -1.81 -7.34 8.99
N ASN A 27 -2.97 -6.67 9.11
CA ASN A 27 -3.21 -5.38 8.46
C ASN A 27 -2.24 -4.30 8.98
N ALA A 28 -2.00 -4.24 10.29
CA ALA A 28 -1.04 -3.30 10.87
C ALA A 28 0.39 -3.55 10.34
N VAL A 29 0.83 -4.81 10.30
CA VAL A 29 2.14 -5.19 9.74
C VAL A 29 2.21 -4.88 8.24
N HIS A 30 1.11 -5.09 7.50
CA HIS A 30 1.01 -4.72 6.09
C HIS A 30 1.20 -3.22 5.87
N VAL A 31 0.57 -2.38 6.68
CA VAL A 31 0.72 -0.91 6.62
C VAL A 31 2.16 -0.50 6.92
N ILE A 32 2.81 -1.13 7.93
CA ILE A 32 4.22 -0.88 8.23
C ILE A 32 5.10 -1.29 7.03
N GLY A 33 4.84 -2.45 6.43
CA GLY A 33 5.55 -2.91 5.23
C GLY A 33 5.43 -1.93 4.07
N ILE A 34 4.21 -1.43 3.79
CA ILE A 34 3.97 -0.41 2.75
C ILE A 34 4.67 0.91 3.07
N ALA A 35 4.61 1.37 4.32
CA ALA A 35 5.26 2.61 4.72
C ALA A 35 6.79 2.53 4.56
N LEU A 36 7.39 1.40 4.91
CA LEU A 36 8.82 1.14 4.74
C LEU A 36 9.19 1.09 3.25
N LEU A 37 8.44 0.33 2.45
CA LEU A 37 8.62 0.20 1.01
C LEU A 37 8.51 1.56 0.31
N PHE A 38 7.39 2.25 0.49
CA PHE A 38 7.13 3.52 -0.16
C PHE A 38 8.08 4.61 0.32
N GLY A 39 8.36 4.69 1.63
CA GLY A 39 9.27 5.68 2.19
C GLY A 39 10.69 5.57 1.62
N THR A 40 11.20 4.36 1.45
CA THR A 40 12.54 4.14 0.86
C THR A 40 12.56 4.44 -0.63
N ILE A 41 11.53 4.05 -1.39
CA ILE A 41 11.39 4.37 -2.81
C ILE A 41 11.28 5.89 -3.00
N LEU A 42 10.45 6.56 -2.19
CA LEU A 42 10.23 8.00 -2.27
C LEU A 42 11.53 8.80 -2.09
N ILE A 43 12.42 8.38 -1.19
CA ILE A 43 13.73 9.02 -0.99
C ILE A 43 14.58 8.97 -2.28
N VAL A 44 14.58 7.83 -2.95
CA VAL A 44 15.30 7.64 -4.21
C VAL A 44 14.66 8.46 -5.34
N ASP A 45 13.34 8.39 -5.47
CA ASP A 45 12.58 9.06 -6.52
C ASP A 45 12.65 10.59 -6.41
N LEU A 46 12.54 11.15 -5.19
CA LEU A 46 12.70 12.60 -4.97
C LEU A 46 14.09 13.07 -5.41
N ARG A 47 15.12 12.27 -5.17
CA ARG A 47 16.46 12.59 -5.62
C ARG A 47 16.60 12.52 -7.15
N LEU A 48 15.95 11.55 -7.80
CA LEU A 48 15.89 11.48 -9.27
C LEU A 48 15.20 12.70 -9.87
N VAL A 49 14.14 13.19 -9.24
CA VAL A 49 13.40 14.39 -9.67
C VAL A 49 14.23 15.67 -9.52
N GLY A 50 15.25 15.64 -8.66
CA GLY A 50 16.17 16.79 -8.47
C GLY A 50 15.90 17.57 -7.19
N VAL A 51 15.16 17.01 -6.23
CA VAL A 51 15.07 17.59 -4.88
C VAL A 51 16.44 17.43 -4.21
N PRO A 52 17.15 18.52 -3.90
CA PRO A 52 18.53 18.46 -3.46
C PRO A 52 18.63 17.84 -2.07
N SER A 53 19.21 16.65 -2.01
CA SER A 53 19.82 16.11 -0.81
C SER A 53 21.34 16.20 -1.01
N THR A 54 21.93 17.32 -0.60
CA THR A 54 23.27 17.73 -0.97
C THR A 54 24.42 16.98 -0.28
N MET A 55 24.12 16.03 0.61
CA MET A 55 25.15 15.46 1.48
C MET A 55 25.59 14.02 1.17
N ARG A 56 24.90 13.30 0.28
CA ARG A 56 25.25 11.90 -0.01
C ARG A 56 25.19 11.59 -1.50
N SER A 57 26.11 10.74 -1.99
CA SER A 57 26.08 10.27 -3.37
C SER A 57 24.80 9.46 -3.65
N PHE A 58 24.28 9.55 -4.89
CA PHE A 58 23.09 8.81 -5.31
C PHE A 58 23.25 7.30 -5.06
N GLY A 59 24.40 6.75 -5.48
CA GLY A 59 24.67 5.33 -5.36
C GLY A 59 24.70 4.81 -3.92
N ARG A 60 25.16 5.63 -2.96
CA ARG A 60 25.15 5.26 -1.53
C ARG A 60 23.73 5.26 -0.99
N THR A 61 22.96 6.33 -1.25
CA THR A 61 21.56 6.43 -0.79
C THR A 61 20.69 5.31 -1.36
N ALA A 62 20.82 5.02 -2.66
CA ALA A 62 20.09 3.93 -3.30
C ALA A 62 20.44 2.55 -2.69
N ARG A 63 21.72 2.31 -2.42
CA ARG A 63 22.19 1.04 -1.84
C ARG A 63 21.74 0.86 -0.39
N GLU A 64 21.79 1.92 0.42
CA GLU A 64 21.32 1.88 1.82
C GLU A 64 19.79 1.71 1.90
N ALA A 65 19.02 2.30 0.97
CA ALA A 65 17.58 2.14 0.90
C ALA A 65 17.14 0.76 0.40
N LEU A 66 17.91 0.13 -0.49
CA LEU A 66 17.51 -1.07 -1.22
C LEU A 66 17.13 -2.25 -0.33
N TRP A 67 17.91 -2.53 0.72
CA TRP A 67 17.60 -3.65 1.61
C TRP A 67 16.32 -3.41 2.41
N LEU A 68 16.07 -2.17 2.89
CA LEU A 68 14.83 -1.77 3.55
C LEU A 68 13.64 -1.85 2.61
N THR A 69 13.82 -1.48 1.35
CA THR A 69 12.82 -1.65 0.29
C THR A 69 12.42 -3.11 0.14
N TRP A 70 13.39 -4.02 0.09
CA TRP A 70 13.12 -5.46 0.00
C TRP A 70 12.44 -6.02 1.24
N VAL A 71 12.84 -5.58 2.43
CA VAL A 71 12.16 -5.97 3.70
C VAL A 71 10.70 -5.48 3.68
N GLY A 72 10.47 -4.20 3.34
CA GLY A 72 9.12 -3.65 3.21
C GLY A 72 8.29 -4.39 2.17
N PHE A 73 8.88 -4.72 1.02
CA PHE A 73 8.23 -5.49 -0.04
C PHE A 73 7.85 -6.90 0.43
N ALA A 74 8.76 -7.61 1.08
CA ALA A 74 8.50 -8.96 1.59
C ALA A 74 7.39 -8.95 2.65
N LEU A 75 7.41 -7.99 3.59
CA LEU A 75 6.34 -7.82 4.57
C LEU A 75 4.99 -7.53 3.90
N ALA A 76 4.96 -6.59 2.96
CA ALA A 76 3.74 -6.24 2.25
C ALA A 76 3.21 -7.40 1.40
N LEU A 77 4.10 -8.16 0.76
CA LEU A 77 3.73 -9.32 -0.05
C LEU A 77 3.12 -10.44 0.80
N VAL A 78 3.82 -10.85 1.87
CA VAL A 78 3.35 -11.93 2.74
C VAL A 78 2.01 -11.55 3.40
N THR A 79 1.95 -10.39 4.03
CA THR A 79 0.73 -9.95 4.71
C THR A 79 -0.42 -9.69 3.74
N GLY A 80 -0.15 -9.13 2.57
CA GLY A 80 -1.13 -8.91 1.52
C GLY A 80 -1.68 -10.23 0.96
N THR A 81 -0.84 -11.24 0.81
CA THR A 81 -1.27 -12.59 0.38
C THR A 81 -2.16 -13.25 1.44
N LEU A 82 -1.83 -13.11 2.73
CA LEU A 82 -2.67 -13.62 3.83
C LEU A 82 -4.04 -12.92 3.87
N MET A 83 -4.06 -11.60 3.72
CA MET A 83 -5.32 -10.83 3.65
C MET A 83 -6.15 -11.20 2.43
N PHE A 84 -5.50 -11.42 1.28
CA PHE A 84 -6.17 -11.91 0.08
C PHE A 84 -6.77 -13.29 0.30
N ALA A 85 -6.02 -14.24 0.85
CA ALA A 85 -6.49 -15.60 1.08
C ALA A 85 -7.72 -15.64 2.00
N ALA A 86 -7.77 -14.76 3.01
CA ALA A 86 -8.90 -14.69 3.93
C ALA A 86 -10.23 -14.29 3.26
N ASN A 87 -10.21 -13.50 2.17
CA ASN A 87 -11.41 -12.99 1.49
C ASN A 87 -11.20 -12.91 -0.03
N ALA A 88 -10.72 -13.98 -0.63
CA ALA A 88 -10.24 -13.99 -2.01
C ALA A 88 -11.34 -13.65 -3.04
N THR A 89 -12.56 -14.15 -2.86
CA THR A 89 -13.70 -13.88 -3.75
C THR A 89 -14.09 -12.40 -3.74
N THR A 90 -14.14 -11.78 -2.57
CA THR A 90 -14.42 -10.34 -2.41
C THR A 90 -13.34 -9.47 -3.07
N TYR A 91 -12.07 -9.85 -2.95
CA TYR A 91 -10.99 -9.08 -3.58
C TYR A 91 -11.00 -9.18 -5.10
N VAL A 92 -11.21 -10.37 -5.66
CA VAL A 92 -11.22 -10.58 -7.12
C VAL A 92 -12.38 -9.86 -7.80
N SER A 93 -13.53 -9.71 -7.14
CA SER A 93 -14.67 -8.95 -7.67
C SER A 93 -14.55 -7.43 -7.45
N ASN A 94 -13.57 -6.98 -6.65
CA ASN A 94 -13.42 -5.57 -6.30
C ASN A 94 -12.58 -4.82 -7.35
N THR A 95 -13.19 -3.86 -8.06
CA THR A 95 -12.52 -3.05 -9.09
C THR A 95 -11.30 -2.28 -8.55
N ALA A 96 -11.38 -1.75 -7.32
CA ALA A 96 -10.25 -1.04 -6.72
C ALA A 96 -9.05 -1.97 -6.47
N PHE A 97 -9.29 -3.23 -6.11
CA PHE A 97 -8.24 -4.23 -5.97
C PHE A 97 -7.58 -4.55 -7.32
N ILE A 98 -8.37 -4.77 -8.36
CA ILE A 98 -7.86 -5.05 -9.71
C ILE A 98 -7.03 -3.87 -10.21
N THR A 99 -7.53 -2.64 -10.05
CA THR A 99 -6.80 -1.41 -10.41
C THR A 99 -5.48 -1.31 -9.66
N LYS A 100 -5.48 -1.56 -8.35
CA LYS A 100 -4.25 -1.59 -7.53
C LYS A 100 -3.24 -2.61 -8.06
N MET A 101 -3.68 -3.81 -8.42
CA MET A 101 -2.78 -4.84 -8.95
C MET A 101 -2.18 -4.43 -10.30
N ALA A 102 -2.96 -3.82 -11.19
CA ALA A 102 -2.46 -3.26 -12.45
C ALA A 102 -1.42 -2.15 -12.21
N LEU A 103 -1.67 -1.24 -11.29
CA LEU A 103 -0.74 -0.18 -10.90
C LEU A 103 0.56 -0.73 -10.30
N LEU A 104 0.51 -1.80 -9.51
CA LEU A 104 1.69 -2.48 -8.99
C LEU A 104 2.55 -3.07 -10.11
N VAL A 105 1.92 -3.68 -11.12
CA VAL A 105 2.63 -4.18 -12.32
C VAL A 105 3.30 -3.02 -13.07
N LEU A 106 2.59 -1.90 -13.27
CA LEU A 106 3.15 -0.73 -13.94
C LEU A 106 4.31 -0.11 -13.14
N ALA A 107 4.22 -0.06 -11.81
CA ALA A 107 5.30 0.41 -10.95
C ALA A 107 6.55 -0.51 -11.05
N GLY A 108 6.33 -1.82 -11.05
CA GLY A 108 7.39 -2.81 -11.26
C GLY A 108 8.05 -2.70 -12.64
N LEU A 109 7.26 -2.48 -13.69
CA LEU A 109 7.76 -2.26 -15.05
C LEU A 109 8.57 -0.95 -15.14
N ASN A 110 8.08 0.16 -14.53
CA ASN A 110 8.82 1.41 -14.46
C ASN A 110 10.18 1.22 -13.79
N MET A 111 10.21 0.49 -12.67
CA MET A 111 11.45 0.16 -11.97
C MET A 111 12.40 -0.69 -12.85
N ALA A 112 11.89 -1.74 -13.51
CA ALA A 112 12.70 -2.60 -14.37
C ALA A 112 13.27 -1.83 -15.57
N ILE A 113 12.48 -0.98 -16.22
CA ILE A 113 12.90 -0.14 -17.34
C ILE A 113 13.99 0.83 -16.86
N PHE A 114 13.79 1.47 -15.71
CA PHE A 114 14.78 2.36 -15.12
C PHE A 114 16.11 1.63 -14.85
N GLU A 115 16.05 0.47 -14.20
CA GLU A 115 17.25 -0.33 -13.87
C GLU A 115 18.04 -0.75 -15.12
N VAL A 116 17.33 -1.26 -16.13
CA VAL A 116 17.97 -1.77 -17.35
C VAL A 116 18.52 -0.65 -18.24
N LEU A 117 17.78 0.45 -18.42
CA LEU A 117 18.12 1.49 -19.39
C LEU A 117 18.93 2.64 -18.78
N THR A 118 18.72 2.96 -17.51
CA THR A 118 19.15 4.22 -16.94
C THR A 118 20.13 4.03 -15.78
N ALA A 119 19.89 3.10 -14.88
CA ALA A 119 20.70 2.92 -13.68
C ALA A 119 22.13 2.42 -13.94
N ARG A 120 22.37 1.77 -15.07
CA ARG A 120 23.72 1.34 -15.49
C ARG A 120 24.72 2.49 -15.62
N ARG A 121 24.23 3.73 -15.82
CA ARG A 121 25.03 4.95 -15.88
C ARG A 121 24.93 5.81 -14.62
N ALA A 122 24.36 5.26 -13.54
CA ALA A 122 24.12 6.02 -12.31
C ALA A 122 25.41 6.53 -11.62
N ALA A 123 26.53 5.88 -11.85
CA ALA A 123 27.84 6.36 -11.37
C ALA A 123 28.23 7.75 -11.92
N ASP A 124 27.76 8.06 -13.13
CA ASP A 124 28.03 9.35 -13.78
C ASP A 124 27.20 10.48 -13.17
N TRP A 125 26.14 10.15 -12.41
CA TRP A 125 25.21 11.13 -11.83
C TRP A 125 25.63 11.63 -10.44
N ASP A 126 26.63 11.01 -9.84
CA ASP A 126 27.18 11.48 -8.57
C ASP A 126 27.88 12.84 -8.73
N THR A 127 28.33 13.17 -9.95
CA THR A 127 29.04 14.40 -10.30
C THR A 127 28.29 15.32 -11.27
N GLY A 128 27.17 14.90 -11.83
CA GLY A 128 26.41 15.62 -12.86
C GLY A 128 24.88 15.64 -12.61
N PRO A 129 24.15 16.41 -13.43
CA PRO A 129 22.69 16.45 -13.34
C PRO A 129 22.07 15.11 -13.77
N VAL A 130 21.02 14.68 -13.05
CA VAL A 130 20.24 13.49 -13.41
C VAL A 130 19.64 13.68 -14.82
N PRO A 131 19.80 12.71 -15.74
CA PRO A 131 19.22 12.77 -17.08
C PRO A 131 17.71 12.93 -17.03
N MET A 132 17.12 13.55 -18.07
CA MET A 132 15.67 13.74 -18.15
C MET A 132 14.89 12.44 -18.02
N ALA A 133 15.38 11.34 -18.60
CA ALA A 133 14.79 10.01 -18.47
C ALA A 133 14.70 9.54 -17.00
N GLY A 134 15.74 9.79 -16.21
CA GLY A 134 15.73 9.48 -14.77
C GLY A 134 14.70 10.31 -14.00
N ARG A 135 14.58 11.59 -14.32
CA ARG A 135 13.59 12.50 -13.70
C ARG A 135 12.16 12.05 -14.01
N ILE A 136 11.89 11.70 -15.27
CA ILE A 136 10.58 11.20 -15.70
C ILE A 136 10.25 9.88 -14.99
N ALA A 137 11.20 8.96 -14.94
CA ALA A 137 11.02 7.68 -14.24
C ALA A 137 10.70 7.88 -12.74
N GLY A 138 11.40 8.79 -12.06
CA GLY A 138 11.14 9.13 -10.65
C GLY A 138 9.77 9.78 -10.44
N MET A 139 9.36 10.74 -11.29
CA MET A 139 8.03 11.33 -11.22
C MET A 139 6.93 10.29 -11.45
N LEU A 140 7.09 9.44 -12.47
CA LEU A 140 6.14 8.37 -12.77
C LEU A 140 6.06 7.36 -11.63
N SER A 141 7.19 7.00 -11.02
CA SER A 141 7.27 6.13 -9.85
C SER A 141 6.44 6.70 -8.69
N ILE A 142 6.66 7.96 -8.33
CA ILE A 142 5.91 8.63 -7.25
C ILE A 142 4.41 8.58 -7.52
N LEU A 143 3.98 8.93 -8.74
CA LEU A 143 2.56 8.92 -9.11
C LEU A 143 1.95 7.52 -9.02
N LEU A 144 2.65 6.51 -9.53
CA LEU A 144 2.19 5.12 -9.49
C LEU A 144 2.07 4.62 -8.04
N TRP A 145 3.06 4.87 -7.19
CA TRP A 145 3.01 4.44 -5.80
C TRP A 145 1.95 5.16 -4.98
N LEU A 146 1.75 6.46 -5.17
CA LEU A 146 0.64 7.19 -4.55
C LEU A 146 -0.71 6.63 -4.99
N SER A 147 -0.85 6.29 -6.27
CA SER A 147 -2.06 5.65 -6.79
C SER A 147 -2.28 4.26 -6.17
N VAL A 148 -1.22 3.45 -6.03
CA VAL A 148 -1.30 2.13 -5.35
C VAL A 148 -1.77 2.28 -3.91
N ILE A 149 -1.25 3.27 -3.17
CA ILE A 149 -1.65 3.54 -1.78
C ILE A 149 -3.12 4.00 -1.74
N PHE A 150 -3.50 4.92 -2.64
CA PHE A 150 -4.87 5.41 -2.73
C PHE A 150 -5.87 4.28 -2.99
N PHE A 151 -5.66 3.50 -4.05
CA PHE A 151 -6.55 2.38 -4.36
C PHE A 151 -6.49 1.28 -3.29
N GLY A 152 -5.32 1.06 -2.68
CA GLY A 152 -5.19 0.15 -1.55
C GLY A 152 -6.07 0.55 -0.36
N ARG A 153 -6.15 1.85 -0.08
CA ARG A 153 -7.05 2.38 0.96
C ARG A 153 -8.52 2.38 0.53
N TRP A 154 -8.75 2.66 -0.77
CA TRP A 154 -10.09 2.68 -1.35
C TRP A 154 -10.80 1.33 -1.28
N ILE A 155 -10.07 0.21 -1.34
CA ILE A 155 -10.62 -1.13 -1.14
C ILE A 155 -11.42 -1.21 0.18
N GLY A 156 -10.95 -0.57 1.25
CA GLY A 156 -11.64 -0.55 2.54
C GLY A 156 -13.03 0.09 2.50
N PHE A 157 -13.27 1.02 1.56
CA PHE A 157 -14.57 1.67 1.39
C PHE A 157 -15.48 0.94 0.39
N THR A 158 -14.90 0.14 -0.51
CA THR A 158 -15.62 -0.58 -1.58
C THR A 158 -15.80 -2.06 -1.27
N LYS A 159 -15.12 -2.61 -0.28
CA LYS A 159 -15.51 -3.85 0.36
C LYS A 159 -16.85 -3.58 1.03
N GLY A 160 -17.90 -4.24 0.55
CA GLY A 160 -19.16 -4.22 1.26
C GLY A 160 -18.86 -4.60 2.72
N TYR A 161 -19.10 -3.69 3.63
CA TYR A 161 -19.25 -4.07 5.02
C TYR A 161 -20.57 -4.83 5.03
N ASP A 162 -20.49 -6.15 4.97
CA ASP A 162 -21.58 -7.01 5.45
C ASP A 162 -21.63 -6.81 6.97
N PHE A 163 -22.08 -5.62 7.38
CA PHE A 163 -22.68 -5.45 8.67
C PHE A 163 -24.04 -6.15 8.55
N GLU A 164 -24.04 -7.46 8.71
CA GLU A 164 -25.24 -8.12 9.22
C GLU A 164 -25.43 -7.54 10.62
N VAL A 165 -26.24 -6.47 10.68
CA VAL A 165 -26.75 -5.97 11.95
C VAL A 165 -27.51 -7.15 12.55
N PRO A 166 -27.12 -7.69 13.72
CA PRO A 166 -27.87 -8.77 14.35
C PRO A 166 -29.33 -8.34 14.46
N GLU A 167 -30.28 -9.20 14.06
CA GLU A 167 -31.70 -8.92 14.16
C GLU A 167 -32.02 -8.48 15.59
N GLY A 168 -32.54 -7.23 15.73
CA GLY A 168 -32.90 -6.65 17.02
C GLY A 168 -31.93 -5.59 17.57
N VAL A 169 -30.85 -5.24 16.88
CA VAL A 169 -30.01 -4.08 17.21
C VAL A 169 -30.46 -2.90 16.36
N GLU A 170 -31.28 -2.01 16.92
CA GLU A 170 -31.50 -0.68 16.37
C GLU A 170 -30.18 0.10 16.50
N LEU A 171 -29.49 0.31 15.38
CA LEU A 171 -28.35 1.22 15.32
C LEU A 171 -28.91 2.64 15.35
N ASP A 172 -28.97 3.23 16.52
CA ASP A 172 -29.26 4.64 16.67
C ASP A 172 -28.08 5.46 16.19
N PHE A 173 -28.14 5.86 14.91
CA PHE A 173 -27.15 6.76 14.28
C PHE A 173 -27.41 8.24 14.61
N ASP A 174 -28.21 8.55 15.61
CA ASP A 174 -28.43 9.94 16.04
C ASP A 174 -27.22 10.49 16.82
N PHE A 175 -26.06 10.44 16.14
CA PHE A 175 -24.79 10.99 16.63
C PHE A 175 -24.87 12.52 16.80
N SER A 176 -25.83 13.17 16.13
CA SER A 176 -26.04 14.62 16.19
C SER A 176 -26.72 15.07 17.48
N ALA A 177 -27.71 14.31 17.95
CA ALA A 177 -28.46 14.67 19.14
C ALA A 177 -27.64 14.49 20.42
N SER A 178 -26.90 13.38 20.54
CA SER A 178 -26.08 13.13 21.72
C SER A 178 -24.87 14.07 21.85
N PHE A 179 -24.25 14.44 20.74
CA PHE A 179 -23.11 15.38 20.75
C PHE A 179 -23.54 16.81 21.09
N LEU A 180 -24.67 17.25 20.59
CA LEU A 180 -25.24 18.57 20.90
C LEU A 180 -25.70 18.63 22.36
N GLN A 181 -26.27 17.57 22.90
CA GLN A 181 -26.74 17.51 24.28
C GLN A 181 -25.58 17.56 25.28
N VAL A 182 -24.46 16.88 25.00
CA VAL A 182 -23.22 16.96 25.81
C VAL A 182 -22.57 18.32 25.71
N ALA A 183 -22.54 18.93 24.52
CA ALA A 183 -21.99 20.27 24.33
C ALA A 183 -22.80 21.38 25.07
N PHE A 184 -24.13 21.28 25.07
CA PHE A 184 -24.99 22.23 25.80
C PHE A 184 -24.93 22.07 27.32
N THR A 185 -24.76 20.83 27.83
CA THR A 185 -24.61 20.59 29.29
C THR A 185 -23.26 21.04 29.83
N ALA A 186 -22.22 21.12 28.98
CA ALA A 186 -20.89 21.59 29.37
C ALA A 186 -20.75 23.12 29.35
N LEU A 187 -21.72 23.84 28.76
CA LEU A 187 -21.75 25.32 28.63
C LEU A 187 -22.77 26.00 29.58
N ALA A 188 -23.55 25.22 30.32
CA ALA A 188 -24.49 25.70 31.37
C ALA A 188 -23.91 25.52 32.78
#